data_fcb481852ea5bb2d6d700196ac56fe2e
#
_entry.id   fcb481852ea5bb2d6d700196ac56fe2e
#
_cell.length_a   1.000
_cell.length_b   1.000
_cell.length_c   1.000
_cell.angle_alpha   90.00
_cell.angle_beta   90.00
_cell.angle_gamma   90.00
#
_symmetry.space_group_name_H-M   'P 1'
#
loop_
_entity.id
_entity.type
_entity.pdbx_description
1 polymer ?
#
loop_
_entity_poly.entity_id
_entity_poly.type
_entity_poly.pdbx_seq_one_letter_code
_entity_poly.pdbx_strand_id
1 'polypeptide(L)'
;QNNIKIITNIGAANPLGAAKRILQISKEQKTRKPKIGVVVGDDLLEYMSNKEILESPTMEGLDFSNNQITAANVYLGAKPIAEALSKGADIVIVGRTVDSALALGPLIYEYNWKNEELDLLGSGTICGHLLECGAQVTGAYFADPGFKDVPNLAKVGFPIAEFYQDGSFVITKPKDTGGLVSKATITEQLLYETHDPSNYLVPDVTADMSGLMLEDDGENRVLVKGGKGKKAPQKLKATICCDNGFMGEAEISYAGPNALARAKLAGEVISERIQILGLQ
;
A
#
# COMPACT_ATOMS: atom_id res chain seq x y z
N GLN A 1 24.58 -13.80 9.63
CA GLN A 1 23.68 -12.92 10.28
C GLN A 1 22.36 -13.45 9.91
N ASN A 2 21.23 -12.88 10.19
CA ASN A 2 19.93 -13.56 10.30
C ASN A 2 19.19 -13.90 9.00
N ASN A 3 19.84 -13.84 7.83
CA ASN A 3 19.26 -14.12 6.50
C ASN A 3 17.89 -13.40 6.22
N ILE A 4 17.72 -12.19 6.77
CA ILE A 4 16.51 -11.38 6.59
C ILE A 4 16.52 -10.79 5.20
N LYS A 5 15.36 -10.82 4.52
CA LYS A 5 15.10 -10.13 3.26
C LYS A 5 14.28 -8.86 3.55
N ILE A 6 14.58 -7.78 2.85
CA ILE A 6 13.85 -6.52 2.93
C ILE A 6 13.21 -6.26 1.57
N ILE A 7 11.90 -6.11 1.52
CA ILE A 7 11.15 -5.76 0.31
C ILE A 7 10.41 -4.47 0.57
N THR A 8 10.54 -3.51 -0.33
CA THR A 8 9.95 -2.18 -0.12
C THR A 8 9.63 -1.47 -1.43
N ASN A 9 8.52 -0.74 -1.45
CA ASN A 9 8.11 0.17 -2.52
C ASN A 9 8.56 1.63 -2.28
N ILE A 10 9.46 1.85 -1.31
CA ILE A 10 10.03 3.18 -1.01
C ILE A 10 10.78 3.80 -2.20
N GLY A 11 11.11 2.99 -3.20
CA GLY A 11 11.69 3.46 -4.46
C GLY A 11 10.78 4.41 -5.24
N ALA A 12 9.47 4.25 -5.10
CA ALA A 12 8.43 5.09 -5.71
C ALA A 12 8.81 5.61 -7.11
N ALA A 13 9.09 6.91 -7.24
CA ALA A 13 9.43 7.56 -8.51
C ALA A 13 10.89 7.32 -8.96
N ASN A 14 11.80 6.82 -8.11
CA ASN A 14 13.21 6.62 -8.47
C ASN A 14 13.84 5.44 -7.72
N PRO A 15 13.45 4.20 -8.02
CA PRO A 15 13.98 3.01 -7.33
C PRO A 15 15.49 2.83 -7.52
N LEU A 16 16.03 3.21 -8.68
CA LEU A 16 17.50 3.17 -8.95
C LEU A 16 18.26 4.17 -8.06
N GLY A 17 17.70 5.38 -7.86
CA GLY A 17 18.27 6.39 -6.95
C GLY A 17 18.29 5.90 -5.51
N ALA A 18 17.19 5.30 -5.05
CA ALA A 18 17.09 4.70 -3.73
C ALA A 18 18.14 3.59 -3.51
N ALA A 19 18.32 2.69 -4.48
CA ALA A 19 19.33 1.64 -4.43
C ALA A 19 20.75 2.21 -4.33
N LYS A 20 21.08 3.22 -5.16
CA LYS A 20 22.38 3.91 -5.10
C LYS A 20 22.61 4.54 -3.71
N ARG A 21 21.59 5.18 -3.13
CA ARG A 21 21.73 5.79 -1.80
C ARG A 21 21.95 4.76 -0.70
N ILE A 22 21.26 3.62 -0.74
CA ILE A 22 21.48 2.51 0.22
C ILE A 22 22.91 1.98 0.13
N LEU A 23 23.44 1.77 -1.09
CA LEU A 23 24.83 1.34 -1.26
C LEU A 23 25.83 2.37 -0.72
N GLN A 24 25.55 3.64 -0.90
CA GLN A 24 26.37 4.72 -0.33
C GLN A 24 26.34 4.70 1.21
N ILE A 25 25.15 4.59 1.82
CA ILE A 25 24.97 4.48 3.27
C ILE A 25 25.74 3.26 3.81
N SER A 26 25.61 2.11 3.16
CA SER A 26 26.33 0.89 3.54
C SER A 26 27.86 1.10 3.57
N LYS A 27 28.39 1.85 2.59
CA LYS A 27 29.82 2.22 2.56
C LYS A 27 30.18 3.20 3.67
N GLU A 28 29.39 4.24 3.89
CA GLU A 28 29.59 5.25 4.95
C GLU A 28 29.57 4.59 6.34
N GLN A 29 28.62 3.67 6.57
CA GLN A 29 28.45 2.93 7.82
C GLN A 29 29.42 1.74 7.96
N LYS A 30 30.28 1.47 6.96
CA LYS A 30 31.21 0.32 6.92
C LYS A 30 30.53 -1.02 7.19
N THR A 31 29.28 -1.17 6.75
CA THR A 31 28.53 -2.42 6.85
C THR A 31 28.79 -3.33 5.64
N ARG A 32 28.31 -4.59 5.71
CA ARG A 32 28.37 -5.49 4.57
C ARG A 32 27.60 -4.87 3.39
N LYS A 33 28.20 -4.83 2.20
CA LYS A 33 27.52 -4.39 0.97
C LYS A 33 26.34 -5.32 0.67
N PRO A 34 25.08 -4.82 0.72
CA PRO A 34 23.93 -5.65 0.39
C PRO A 34 23.85 -5.91 -1.11
N LYS A 35 23.26 -7.03 -1.50
CA LYS A 35 22.85 -7.31 -2.88
C LYS A 35 21.43 -6.75 -3.05
N ILE A 36 21.27 -5.73 -3.89
CA ILE A 36 20.01 -5.02 -4.08
C ILE A 36 19.42 -5.44 -5.44
N GLY A 37 18.20 -5.99 -5.42
CA GLY A 37 17.34 -6.12 -6.58
C GLY A 37 16.54 -4.83 -6.78
N VAL A 38 16.45 -4.34 -8.01
CA VAL A 38 15.63 -3.18 -8.35
C VAL A 38 14.62 -3.61 -9.40
N VAL A 39 13.33 -3.42 -9.08
CA VAL A 39 12.21 -3.66 -10.00
C VAL A 39 11.80 -2.34 -10.61
N VAL A 40 11.83 -2.27 -11.92
CA VAL A 40 11.48 -1.11 -12.76
C VAL A 40 10.52 -1.54 -13.87
N GLY A 41 9.99 -0.59 -14.67
CA GLY A 41 9.07 -0.87 -15.77
C GLY A 41 7.63 -0.49 -15.44
N ASP A 42 7.43 0.25 -14.35
CA ASP A 42 6.15 0.83 -13.96
C ASP A 42 5.89 2.20 -14.59
N ASP A 43 6.93 2.92 -15.02
CA ASP A 43 6.81 4.23 -15.66
C ASP A 43 6.31 4.09 -17.10
N LEU A 44 5.05 4.46 -17.34
CA LEU A 44 4.43 4.37 -18.65
C LEU A 44 4.96 5.41 -19.63
N LEU A 45 5.53 6.54 -19.15
CA LEU A 45 6.10 7.58 -20.02
C LEU A 45 7.35 7.08 -20.77
N GLU A 46 7.96 6.00 -20.32
CA GLU A 46 9.05 5.34 -21.05
C GLU A 46 8.56 4.50 -22.26
N TYR A 47 7.26 4.13 -22.29
CA TYR A 47 6.73 3.15 -23.25
C TYR A 47 5.55 3.65 -24.08
N MET A 48 4.84 4.67 -23.61
CA MET A 48 3.63 5.22 -24.24
C MET A 48 3.74 6.72 -24.44
N SER A 49 3.16 7.23 -25.51
CA SER A 49 3.00 8.68 -25.70
C SER A 49 1.93 9.25 -24.75
N ASN A 50 2.03 10.52 -24.41
CA ASN A 50 1.01 11.20 -23.61
C ASN A 50 -0.40 11.05 -24.21
N LYS A 51 -0.51 11.08 -25.56
CA LYS A 51 -1.78 10.91 -26.24
C LYS A 51 -2.38 9.53 -25.97
N GLU A 52 -1.63 8.45 -26.11
CA GLU A 52 -2.10 7.09 -25.84
C GLU A 52 -2.54 6.92 -24.37
N ILE A 53 -1.84 7.55 -23.44
CA ILE A 53 -2.19 7.51 -22.01
C ILE A 53 -3.52 8.26 -21.78
N LEU A 54 -3.68 9.47 -22.34
CA LEU A 54 -4.87 10.31 -22.17
C LEU A 54 -6.12 9.71 -22.86
N GLU A 55 -5.93 8.98 -23.96
CA GLU A 55 -7.02 8.27 -24.66
C GLU A 55 -7.40 6.94 -23.99
N SER A 56 -6.64 6.49 -22.98
CA SER A 56 -6.95 5.26 -22.25
C SER A 56 -8.21 5.44 -21.39
N PRO A 57 -9.06 4.39 -21.27
CA PRO A 57 -10.27 4.48 -20.46
C PRO A 57 -9.94 4.67 -18.99
N THR A 58 -10.58 5.62 -18.34
CA THR A 58 -10.46 5.87 -16.90
C THR A 58 -11.50 5.06 -16.11
N MET A 59 -11.22 4.74 -14.86
CA MET A 59 -12.14 3.99 -14.00
C MET A 59 -13.38 4.83 -13.65
N GLU A 60 -13.19 6.14 -13.50
CA GLU A 60 -14.24 7.10 -13.14
C GLU A 60 -14.97 7.67 -14.35
N GLY A 61 -14.57 7.33 -15.57
CA GLY A 61 -15.13 7.90 -16.81
C GLY A 61 -14.82 9.38 -17.02
N LEU A 62 -13.80 9.90 -16.33
CA LEU A 62 -13.38 11.29 -16.45
C LEU A 62 -12.59 11.52 -17.74
N ASP A 63 -12.74 12.73 -18.32
CA ASP A 63 -11.97 13.18 -19.48
C ASP A 63 -10.73 13.99 -19.02
N PHE A 64 -9.56 13.47 -19.36
CA PHE A 64 -8.27 14.11 -19.07
C PHE A 64 -7.53 14.59 -20.31
N SER A 65 -8.20 14.60 -21.47
CA SER A 65 -7.58 14.86 -22.78
C SER A 65 -6.81 16.18 -22.86
N ASN A 66 -7.18 17.17 -22.06
CA ASN A 66 -6.57 18.50 -22.03
C ASN A 66 -5.55 18.70 -20.90
N ASN A 67 -5.27 17.68 -20.12
CA ASN A 67 -4.38 17.79 -18.96
C ASN A 67 -2.91 17.55 -19.35
N GLN A 68 -2.00 18.23 -18.68
CA GLN A 68 -0.57 17.96 -18.78
C GLN A 68 -0.20 16.84 -17.83
N ILE A 69 0.25 15.70 -18.37
CA ILE A 69 0.71 14.57 -17.55
C ILE A 69 2.07 14.91 -16.93
N THR A 70 2.20 14.70 -15.62
CA THR A 70 3.43 14.85 -14.86
C THR A 70 4.05 13.52 -14.45
N ALA A 71 3.23 12.46 -14.28
CA ALA A 71 3.67 11.08 -14.05
C ALA A 71 2.59 10.09 -14.47
N ALA A 72 3.00 8.90 -14.88
CA ALA A 72 2.08 7.82 -15.23
C ALA A 72 2.72 6.49 -14.87
N ASN A 73 2.15 5.77 -13.88
CA ASN A 73 2.74 4.53 -13.40
C ASN A 73 1.71 3.40 -13.34
N VAL A 74 2.06 2.26 -13.95
CA VAL A 74 1.28 1.03 -13.83
C VAL A 74 1.60 0.29 -12.53
N TYR A 75 0.60 -0.33 -11.93
CA TYR A 75 0.81 -1.18 -10.75
C TYR A 75 1.38 -2.53 -11.18
N LEU A 76 2.65 -2.79 -10.81
CA LEU A 76 3.30 -4.07 -11.03
C LEU A 76 2.84 -5.12 -10.01
N GLY A 77 3.01 -6.40 -10.35
CA GLY A 77 2.71 -7.53 -9.48
C GLY A 77 3.92 -8.05 -8.70
N ALA A 78 3.75 -9.22 -8.11
CA ALA A 78 4.69 -9.87 -7.20
C ALA A 78 5.83 -10.64 -7.89
N LYS A 79 5.62 -11.12 -9.13
CA LYS A 79 6.59 -11.97 -9.83
C LYS A 79 8.00 -11.35 -9.97
N PRO A 80 8.16 -10.07 -10.33
CA PRO A 80 9.49 -9.45 -10.40
C PRO A 80 10.19 -9.41 -9.05
N ILE A 81 9.45 -9.32 -7.94
CA ILE A 81 9.99 -9.39 -6.57
C ILE A 81 10.55 -10.78 -6.31
N ALA A 82 9.77 -11.83 -6.62
CA ALA A 82 10.21 -13.22 -6.49
C ALA A 82 11.45 -13.51 -7.35
N GLU A 83 11.50 -12.99 -8.57
CA GLU A 83 12.68 -13.11 -9.45
C GLU A 83 13.91 -12.42 -8.86
N ALA A 84 13.79 -11.23 -8.31
CA ALA A 84 14.89 -10.54 -7.64
C ALA A 84 15.42 -11.34 -6.45
N LEU A 85 14.53 -11.93 -5.65
CA LEU A 85 14.89 -12.80 -4.53
C LEU A 85 15.61 -14.07 -5.00
N SER A 86 15.13 -14.72 -6.07
CA SER A 86 15.75 -15.92 -6.65
C SER A 86 17.17 -15.67 -7.17
N LYS A 87 17.45 -14.45 -7.61
CA LYS A 87 18.79 -13.98 -7.98
C LYS A 87 19.65 -13.64 -6.75
N GLY A 88 19.15 -13.87 -5.54
CA GLY A 88 19.86 -13.72 -4.28
C GLY A 88 19.89 -12.30 -3.73
N ALA A 89 18.92 -11.45 -4.05
CA ALA A 89 18.81 -10.12 -3.44
C ALA A 89 18.65 -10.21 -1.91
N ASP A 90 19.35 -9.33 -1.18
CA ASP A 90 19.16 -9.10 0.24
C ASP A 90 18.03 -8.06 0.45
N ILE A 91 17.98 -7.08 -0.45
CA ILE A 91 16.99 -6.00 -0.46
C ILE A 91 16.37 -5.94 -1.85
N VAL A 92 15.05 -5.86 -1.93
CA VAL A 92 14.32 -5.60 -3.18
C VAL A 92 13.63 -4.25 -3.07
N ILE A 93 13.93 -3.36 -4.01
CA ILE A 93 13.32 -2.04 -4.13
C ILE A 93 12.48 -2.03 -5.40
N VAL A 94 11.22 -1.65 -5.25
CA VAL A 94 10.28 -1.57 -6.37
C VAL A 94 9.81 -0.14 -6.59
N GLY A 95 9.41 0.19 -7.82
CA GLY A 95 8.65 1.38 -8.14
C GLY A 95 7.18 1.24 -7.72
N ARG A 96 6.24 1.62 -8.58
CA ARG A 96 4.81 1.42 -8.32
C ARG A 96 4.46 -0.06 -8.44
N THR A 97 3.92 -0.62 -7.37
CA THR A 97 3.42 -1.99 -7.33
C THR A 97 2.11 -2.04 -6.53
N VAL A 98 1.32 -3.10 -6.66
CA VAL A 98 0.24 -3.33 -5.69
C VAL A 98 0.86 -3.67 -4.34
N ASP A 99 0.33 -3.10 -3.27
CA ASP A 99 0.96 -3.18 -1.95
C ASP A 99 1.02 -4.62 -1.42
N SER A 100 0.00 -5.43 -1.70
CA SER A 100 -0.01 -6.86 -1.39
C SER A 100 1.13 -7.67 -2.05
N ALA A 101 1.71 -7.17 -3.16
CA ALA A 101 2.83 -7.82 -3.83
C ALA A 101 4.10 -7.87 -2.97
N LEU A 102 4.25 -6.94 -2.01
CA LEU A 102 5.39 -6.91 -1.09
C LEU A 102 5.43 -8.15 -0.18
N ALA A 103 4.27 -8.77 0.11
CA ALA A 103 4.18 -10.04 0.82
C ALA A 103 4.07 -11.23 -0.15
N LEU A 104 3.27 -11.13 -1.22
CA LEU A 104 3.10 -12.21 -2.18
C LEU A 104 4.42 -12.59 -2.89
N GLY A 105 5.28 -11.63 -3.22
CA GLY A 105 6.55 -11.89 -3.89
C GLY A 105 7.48 -12.80 -3.09
N PRO A 106 7.76 -12.52 -1.81
CA PRO A 106 8.46 -13.45 -0.93
C PRO A 106 7.83 -14.83 -0.82
N LEU A 107 6.50 -14.93 -0.73
CA LEU A 107 5.80 -16.22 -0.64
C LEU A 107 5.98 -17.05 -1.92
N ILE A 108 5.86 -16.44 -3.09
CA ILE A 108 6.15 -17.10 -4.37
C ILE A 108 7.57 -17.65 -4.38
N TYR A 109 8.54 -16.88 -3.90
CA TYR A 109 9.95 -17.27 -3.85
C TYR A 109 10.20 -18.41 -2.86
N GLU A 110 9.73 -18.28 -1.62
CA GLU A 110 10.00 -19.25 -0.55
C GLU A 110 9.32 -20.61 -0.80
N TYR A 111 8.09 -20.59 -1.31
CA TYR A 111 7.31 -21.80 -1.58
C TYR A 111 7.43 -22.29 -3.03
N ASN A 112 8.13 -21.54 -3.90
CA ASN A 112 8.31 -21.86 -5.32
C ASN A 112 6.98 -22.06 -6.06
N TRP A 113 5.97 -21.24 -5.76
CA TRP A 113 4.64 -21.32 -6.35
C TRP A 113 4.64 -21.07 -7.85
N LYS A 114 3.76 -21.80 -8.54
CA LYS A 114 3.56 -21.67 -9.99
C LYS A 114 2.33 -20.78 -10.28
N ASN A 115 2.25 -20.30 -11.51
CA ASN A 115 1.14 -19.43 -11.94
C ASN A 115 -0.24 -20.11 -11.88
N GLU A 116 -0.27 -21.42 -11.90
CA GLU A 116 -1.47 -22.26 -11.87
C GLU A 116 -2.00 -22.50 -10.46
N GLU A 117 -1.19 -22.23 -9.43
CA GLU A 117 -1.55 -22.41 -8.02
C GLU A 117 -2.38 -21.23 -7.51
N LEU A 118 -3.49 -20.95 -8.20
CA LEU A 118 -4.30 -19.75 -8.05
C LEU A 118 -4.79 -19.53 -6.61
N ASP A 119 -5.19 -20.59 -5.90
CA ASP A 119 -5.65 -20.49 -4.52
C ASP A 119 -4.54 -20.05 -3.57
N LEU A 120 -3.30 -20.52 -3.78
CA LEU A 120 -2.15 -20.09 -3.00
C LEU A 120 -1.76 -18.64 -3.30
N LEU A 121 -1.80 -18.23 -4.57
CA LEU A 121 -1.59 -16.84 -4.98
C LEU A 121 -2.67 -15.93 -4.40
N GLY A 122 -3.93 -16.36 -4.41
CA GLY A 122 -5.05 -15.64 -3.80
C GLY A 122 -4.85 -15.46 -2.29
N SER A 123 -4.51 -16.53 -1.59
CA SER A 123 -4.26 -16.50 -0.15
C SER A 123 -3.05 -15.61 0.20
N GLY A 124 -1.96 -15.70 -0.56
CA GLY A 124 -0.80 -14.83 -0.38
C GLY A 124 -1.10 -13.35 -0.63
N THR A 125 -1.99 -13.06 -1.61
CA THR A 125 -2.50 -11.70 -1.86
C THR A 125 -3.31 -11.18 -0.68
N ILE A 126 -4.20 -12.01 -0.13
CA ILE A 126 -5.02 -11.67 1.06
C ILE A 126 -4.11 -11.41 2.27
N CYS A 127 -3.11 -12.24 2.47
CA CYS A 127 -2.09 -12.01 3.51
C CYS A 127 -1.41 -10.64 3.32
N GLY A 128 -1.01 -10.31 2.10
CA GLY A 128 -0.41 -9.01 1.77
C GLY A 128 -1.35 -7.84 2.05
N HIS A 129 -2.63 -7.96 1.68
CA HIS A 129 -3.65 -6.95 1.98
C HIS A 129 -3.83 -6.70 3.49
N LEU A 130 -3.73 -7.75 4.30
CA LEU A 130 -3.78 -7.61 5.77
C LEU A 130 -2.53 -6.94 6.37
N LEU A 131 -1.39 -6.99 5.69
CA LEU A 131 -0.12 -6.43 6.16
C LEU A 131 0.12 -5.00 5.68
N GLU A 132 -0.39 -4.61 4.52
CA GLU A 132 0.01 -3.40 3.78
C GLU A 132 -0.23 -2.10 4.55
N CYS A 133 -1.32 -2.01 5.31
CA CYS A 133 -1.66 -0.82 6.10
C CYS A 133 -1.00 -0.81 7.50
N GLY A 134 0.02 -1.63 7.72
CA GLY A 134 0.80 -1.65 8.97
C GLY A 134 -0.07 -1.86 10.20
N ALA A 135 -0.03 -0.92 11.14
CA ALA A 135 -0.73 -1.03 12.42
C ALA A 135 -2.28 -1.00 12.30
N GLN A 136 -2.86 -0.84 11.14
CA GLN A 136 -4.31 -0.83 10.95
C GLN A 136 -4.93 -2.16 11.42
N VAL A 137 -4.43 -3.30 10.94
CA VAL A 137 -4.91 -4.63 11.32
C VAL A 137 -4.61 -4.99 12.77
N THR A 138 -3.67 -4.32 13.41
CA THR A 138 -3.37 -4.45 14.84
C THR A 138 -4.11 -3.44 15.71
N GLY A 139 -5.13 -2.79 15.17
CA GLY A 139 -6.12 -2.02 15.91
C GLY A 139 -6.00 -0.50 15.86
N ALA A 140 -5.01 0.07 15.14
CA ALA A 140 -4.83 1.52 15.12
C ALA A 140 -6.02 2.27 14.49
N TYR A 141 -6.67 1.70 13.46
CA TYR A 141 -7.89 2.24 12.85
C TYR A 141 -9.17 1.70 13.47
N PHE A 142 -9.11 0.52 14.05
CA PHE A 142 -10.25 -0.13 14.70
C PHE A 142 -10.69 0.60 15.97
N ALA A 143 -9.78 1.31 16.63
CA ALA A 143 -10.02 1.91 17.94
C ALA A 143 -11.13 2.98 17.90
N ASP A 144 -12.17 2.76 18.72
CA ASP A 144 -13.26 3.71 18.98
C ASP A 144 -13.57 3.69 20.49
N PRO A 145 -13.07 4.67 21.27
CA PRO A 145 -13.12 4.64 22.73
C PRO A 145 -14.52 4.42 23.29
N GLY A 146 -14.66 3.40 24.15
CA GLY A 146 -15.92 2.98 24.74
C GLY A 146 -16.78 2.02 23.90
N PHE A 147 -16.38 1.77 22.64
CA PHE A 147 -17.03 0.80 21.75
C PHE A 147 -16.07 -0.27 21.22
N LYS A 148 -14.88 0.13 20.83
CA LYS A 148 -13.82 -0.71 20.29
C LYS A 148 -12.50 -0.36 20.98
N ASP A 149 -12.37 -0.75 22.23
CA ASP A 149 -11.18 -0.42 23.01
C ASP A 149 -9.95 -1.22 22.55
N VAL A 150 -8.87 -0.51 22.28
CA VAL A 150 -7.57 -1.08 21.88
C VAL A 150 -6.50 -0.65 22.88
N PRO A 151 -5.80 -1.59 23.55
CA PRO A 151 -4.87 -1.26 24.60
C PRO A 151 -3.58 -0.63 24.06
N ASN A 152 -3.04 0.33 24.80
CA ASN A 152 -1.69 0.89 24.62
C ASN A 152 -1.36 1.33 23.17
N LEU A 153 -2.25 2.05 22.50
CA LEU A 153 -2.09 2.50 21.11
C LEU A 153 -0.80 3.30 20.85
N ALA A 154 -0.29 4.04 21.85
CA ALA A 154 0.99 4.74 21.72
C ALA A 154 2.20 3.79 21.53
N LYS A 155 2.03 2.50 21.77
CA LYS A 155 3.04 1.45 21.58
C LYS A 155 2.53 0.36 20.64
N VAL A 156 1.60 0.68 19.75
CA VAL A 156 1.01 -0.29 18.82
C VAL A 156 2.10 -1.01 18.02
N GLY A 157 2.01 -2.35 17.96
CA GLY A 157 2.92 -3.18 17.19
C GLY A 157 2.45 -3.31 15.73
N PHE A 158 3.39 -3.36 14.79
CA PHE A 158 3.07 -3.72 13.40
C PHE A 158 2.74 -5.21 13.27
N PRO A 159 1.93 -5.60 12.26
CA PRO A 159 1.54 -6.99 12.08
C PRO A 159 2.71 -7.90 11.69
N ILE A 160 2.56 -9.15 12.07
CA ILE A 160 3.38 -10.27 11.62
C ILE A 160 2.45 -11.30 11.01
N ALA A 161 2.76 -11.84 9.83
CA ALA A 161 2.12 -12.99 9.26
C ALA A 161 3.02 -14.21 9.38
N GLU A 162 2.49 -15.30 9.92
CA GLU A 162 3.11 -16.63 9.92
C GLU A 162 2.39 -17.46 8.87
N PHE A 163 3.01 -17.65 7.70
CA PHE A 163 2.38 -18.30 6.56
C PHE A 163 2.74 -19.78 6.46
N TYR A 164 1.77 -20.65 6.10
CA TYR A 164 1.94 -22.09 6.01
C TYR A 164 1.82 -22.58 4.55
N GLN A 165 2.37 -23.78 4.30
CA GLN A 165 2.44 -24.35 2.97
C GLN A 165 1.07 -24.64 2.33
N ASP A 166 0.05 -24.85 3.14
CA ASP A 166 -1.32 -25.11 2.69
C ASP A 166 -2.10 -23.84 2.29
N GLY A 167 -1.45 -22.66 2.39
CA GLY A 167 -2.06 -21.37 2.10
C GLY A 167 -2.77 -20.75 3.30
N SER A 168 -2.86 -21.40 4.44
CA SER A 168 -3.33 -20.77 5.68
C SER A 168 -2.23 -19.91 6.29
N PHE A 169 -2.61 -18.95 7.12
CA PHE A 169 -1.64 -18.08 7.82
C PHE A 169 -2.22 -17.52 9.10
N VAL A 170 -1.35 -17.18 10.04
CA VAL A 170 -1.72 -16.50 11.29
C VAL A 170 -1.28 -15.05 11.22
N ILE A 171 -2.20 -14.12 11.53
CA ILE A 171 -1.85 -12.73 11.81
C ILE A 171 -1.64 -12.55 13.31
N THR A 172 -0.54 -11.92 13.66
CA THR A 172 -0.17 -11.60 15.04
C THR A 172 0.61 -10.28 15.10
N LYS A 173 1.16 -9.92 16.24
CA LYS A 173 2.00 -8.74 16.45
C LYS A 173 3.18 -9.06 17.38
N PRO A 174 4.22 -8.21 17.44
CA PRO A 174 5.34 -8.42 18.37
C PRO A 174 4.84 -8.49 19.82
N LYS A 175 5.45 -9.35 20.62
CA LYS A 175 5.22 -9.42 22.08
C LYS A 175 5.54 -8.08 22.72
N ASP A 176 4.89 -7.80 23.83
CA ASP A 176 5.11 -6.60 24.65
C ASP A 176 4.83 -5.26 23.93
N THR A 177 4.07 -5.29 22.85
CA THR A 177 3.54 -4.11 22.16
C THR A 177 2.07 -3.89 22.46
N GLY A 178 1.61 -2.64 22.29
CA GLY A 178 0.19 -2.29 22.30
C GLY A 178 -0.52 -2.79 21.04
N GLY A 179 -1.80 -2.49 20.93
CA GLY A 179 -2.64 -2.95 19.85
C GLY A 179 -3.44 -4.22 20.17
N LEU A 180 -4.30 -4.60 19.27
CA LEU A 180 -5.20 -5.75 19.37
C LEU A 180 -5.25 -6.48 18.03
N VAL A 181 -4.98 -7.78 18.01
CA VAL A 181 -5.26 -8.66 16.88
C VAL A 181 -6.42 -9.58 17.24
N SER A 182 -7.52 -9.45 16.53
CA SER A 182 -8.75 -10.20 16.74
C SER A 182 -9.46 -10.44 15.40
N LYS A 183 -10.44 -11.33 15.37
CA LYS A 183 -11.29 -11.51 14.18
C LYS A 183 -11.92 -10.20 13.72
N ALA A 184 -12.30 -9.32 14.63
CA ALA A 184 -12.91 -8.04 14.31
C ALA A 184 -11.91 -7.09 13.63
N THR A 185 -10.68 -6.95 14.14
CA THR A 185 -9.65 -6.09 13.52
C THR A 185 -9.24 -6.60 12.13
N ILE A 186 -9.17 -7.93 11.96
CA ILE A 186 -8.88 -8.55 10.67
C ILE A 186 -10.04 -8.33 9.69
N THR A 187 -11.29 -8.53 10.13
CA THR A 187 -12.46 -8.31 9.27
C THR A 187 -12.53 -6.85 8.79
N GLU A 188 -12.26 -5.89 9.66
CA GLU A 188 -12.24 -4.48 9.30
C GLU A 188 -11.15 -4.18 8.26
N GLN A 189 -9.95 -4.75 8.41
CA GLN A 189 -8.89 -4.62 7.41
C GLN A 189 -9.23 -5.32 6.09
N LEU A 190 -9.83 -6.51 6.12
CA LEU A 190 -10.25 -7.22 4.89
C LEU A 190 -11.27 -6.43 4.07
N LEU A 191 -12.11 -5.62 4.73
CA LEU A 191 -13.12 -4.79 4.07
C LEU A 191 -12.59 -3.41 3.67
N TYR A 192 -11.44 -3.00 4.18
CA TYR A 192 -10.83 -1.72 3.86
C TYR A 192 -10.43 -1.67 2.38
N GLU A 193 -10.89 -0.63 1.66
CA GLU A 193 -10.66 -0.45 0.20
C GLU A 193 -11.09 -1.64 -0.68
N THR A 194 -11.89 -2.56 -0.17
CA THR A 194 -12.37 -3.74 -0.91
C THR A 194 -13.79 -3.50 -1.40
N HIS A 195 -13.97 -3.29 -2.73
CA HIS A 195 -15.29 -3.10 -3.32
C HIS A 195 -16.08 -4.39 -3.49
N ASP A 196 -15.39 -5.47 -3.90
CA ASP A 196 -15.97 -6.80 -4.07
C ASP A 196 -15.01 -7.85 -3.47
N PRO A 197 -15.34 -8.38 -2.29
CA PRO A 197 -14.52 -9.41 -1.64
C PRO A 197 -14.35 -10.69 -2.46
N SER A 198 -15.25 -10.95 -3.41
CA SER A 198 -15.14 -12.11 -4.30
C SER A 198 -14.25 -11.87 -5.52
N ASN A 199 -13.85 -10.62 -5.78
CA ASN A 199 -13.06 -10.23 -6.95
C ASN A 199 -12.06 -9.11 -6.60
N TYR A 200 -11.15 -9.37 -5.70
CA TYR A 200 -10.06 -8.44 -5.38
C TYR A 200 -8.96 -8.56 -6.45
N LEU A 201 -8.88 -7.54 -7.33
CA LEU A 201 -8.07 -7.56 -8.53
C LEU A 201 -6.63 -7.10 -8.26
N VAL A 202 -5.66 -7.99 -8.49
CA VAL A 202 -4.23 -7.65 -8.53
C VAL A 202 -3.58 -8.24 -9.79
N PRO A 203 -2.40 -7.75 -10.22
CA PRO A 203 -1.78 -8.21 -11.47
C PRO A 203 -1.50 -9.72 -11.55
N ASP A 204 -1.28 -10.37 -10.42
CA ASP A 204 -0.90 -11.78 -10.36
C ASP A 204 -2.10 -12.73 -10.32
N VAL A 205 -3.21 -12.30 -9.74
CA VAL A 205 -4.40 -13.14 -9.48
C VAL A 205 -5.62 -12.26 -9.21
N THR A 206 -6.82 -12.77 -9.40
CA THR A 206 -8.04 -12.22 -8.78
C THR A 206 -8.31 -12.98 -7.50
N ALA A 207 -8.07 -12.36 -6.34
CA ALA A 207 -8.30 -13.01 -5.06
C ALA A 207 -9.77 -13.00 -4.66
N ASP A 208 -10.21 -14.07 -4.01
CA ASP A 208 -11.57 -14.25 -3.50
C ASP A 208 -11.53 -14.46 -1.98
N MET A 209 -12.05 -13.50 -1.25
CA MET A 209 -12.09 -13.46 0.22
C MET A 209 -13.44 -13.94 0.77
N SER A 210 -14.43 -14.22 -0.09
CA SER A 210 -15.80 -14.50 0.33
C SER A 210 -15.95 -15.78 1.17
N GLY A 211 -15.02 -16.73 1.01
CA GLY A 211 -14.98 -17.99 1.74
C GLY A 211 -14.00 -18.02 2.91
N LEU A 212 -13.46 -16.89 3.34
CA LEU A 212 -12.50 -16.85 4.44
C LEU A 212 -13.10 -17.31 5.76
N MET A 213 -12.31 -18.07 6.49
CA MET A 213 -12.58 -18.48 7.87
C MET A 213 -11.53 -17.88 8.78
N LEU A 214 -12.00 -17.24 9.87
CA LEU A 214 -11.17 -16.63 10.90
C LEU A 214 -11.35 -17.41 12.20
N GLU A 215 -10.26 -17.96 12.72
CA GLU A 215 -10.24 -18.73 13.95
C GLU A 215 -9.27 -18.12 14.96
N ASP A 216 -9.67 -18.06 16.23
CA ASP A 216 -8.75 -17.61 17.29
C ASP A 216 -7.66 -18.68 17.51
N ASP A 217 -6.40 -18.27 17.43
CA ASP A 217 -5.20 -19.11 17.62
C ASP A 217 -4.38 -18.65 18.83
N GLY A 218 -5.04 -18.13 19.84
CA GLY A 218 -4.44 -17.59 21.06
C GLY A 218 -4.57 -16.06 21.19
N GLU A 219 -3.98 -15.52 22.22
CA GLU A 219 -4.04 -14.07 22.47
C GLU A 219 -3.31 -13.28 21.37
N ASN A 220 -4.00 -12.33 20.76
CA ASN A 220 -3.48 -11.54 19.63
C ASN A 220 -2.97 -12.40 18.45
N ARG A 221 -3.63 -13.53 18.21
CA ARG A 221 -3.33 -14.45 17.11
C ARG A 221 -4.63 -14.89 16.46
N VAL A 222 -4.73 -14.75 15.17
CA VAL A 222 -5.90 -15.18 14.38
C VAL A 222 -5.43 -15.96 13.17
N LEU A 223 -5.89 -17.19 13.06
CA LEU A 223 -5.67 -18.06 11.92
C LEU A 223 -6.67 -17.71 10.82
N VAL A 224 -6.17 -17.47 9.61
CA VAL A 224 -6.92 -17.16 8.39
C VAL A 224 -6.79 -18.32 7.42
N LYS A 225 -7.94 -18.82 6.93
CA LYS A 225 -8.02 -19.96 6.01
C LYS A 225 -9.04 -19.68 4.91
N GLY A 226 -8.94 -20.45 3.82
CA GLY A 226 -9.98 -20.49 2.79
C GLY A 226 -9.87 -19.40 1.72
N GLY A 227 -8.77 -18.69 1.65
CA GLY A 227 -8.48 -17.77 0.55
C GLY A 227 -8.45 -18.51 -0.78
N LYS A 228 -9.07 -17.94 -1.81
CA LYS A 228 -9.16 -18.50 -3.16
C LYS A 228 -8.61 -17.53 -4.19
N GLY A 229 -8.27 -18.07 -5.36
CA GLY A 229 -7.79 -17.31 -6.49
C GLY A 229 -8.43 -17.70 -7.80
N LYS A 230 -8.64 -16.72 -8.65
CA LYS A 230 -9.10 -16.86 -10.04
C LYS A 230 -8.01 -16.30 -10.96
N LYS A 231 -8.12 -16.52 -12.25
CA LYS A 231 -7.18 -15.96 -13.24
C LYS A 231 -6.99 -14.46 -13.03
N ALA A 232 -5.77 -14.01 -13.23
CA ALA A 232 -5.42 -12.59 -13.20
C ALA A 232 -6.26 -11.76 -14.20
N PRO A 233 -6.52 -10.47 -13.89
CA PRO A 233 -7.20 -9.58 -14.82
C PRO A 233 -6.37 -9.38 -16.10
N GLN A 234 -7.06 -9.11 -17.22
CA GLN A 234 -6.40 -8.86 -18.52
C GLN A 234 -5.84 -7.44 -18.63
N LYS A 235 -6.26 -6.54 -17.77
CA LYS A 235 -5.85 -5.13 -17.75
C LYS A 235 -5.21 -4.82 -16.41
N LEU A 236 -4.21 -3.97 -16.44
CA LEU A 236 -3.56 -3.44 -15.25
C LEU A 236 -4.11 -2.05 -14.92
N LYS A 237 -4.15 -1.73 -13.62
CA LYS A 237 -4.44 -0.38 -13.14
C LYS A 237 -3.18 0.49 -13.31
N ALA A 238 -3.39 1.73 -13.73
CA ALA A 238 -2.35 2.76 -13.72
C ALA A 238 -2.86 4.00 -12.99
N THR A 239 -1.94 4.72 -12.32
CA THR A 239 -2.19 6.05 -11.79
C THR A 239 -1.57 7.07 -12.73
N ILE A 240 -2.37 8.04 -13.15
CA ILE A 240 -1.94 9.16 -13.98
C ILE A 240 -2.01 10.42 -13.12
N CYS A 241 -0.89 11.12 -13.00
CA CYS A 241 -0.81 12.41 -12.33
C CYS A 241 -0.80 13.50 -13.39
N CYS A 242 -1.66 14.49 -13.21
CA CYS A 242 -1.75 15.66 -14.09
C CYS A 242 -1.44 16.93 -13.31
N ASP A 243 -0.87 17.92 -13.99
CA ASP A 243 -0.75 19.26 -13.43
C ASP A 243 -2.17 19.86 -13.28
N ASN A 244 -2.50 20.28 -12.08
CA ASN A 244 -3.78 20.94 -11.76
C ASN A 244 -3.56 22.25 -10.99
N GLY A 245 -2.39 22.89 -11.16
CA GLY A 245 -2.02 24.14 -10.50
C GLY A 245 -1.68 23.96 -9.02
N PHE A 246 -1.95 24.98 -8.23
CA PHE A 246 -1.59 25.06 -6.82
C PHE A 246 -2.81 25.26 -5.95
N MET A 247 -2.85 24.62 -4.79
CA MET A 247 -3.80 24.89 -3.73
C MET A 247 -3.08 25.57 -2.58
N GLY A 248 -3.62 26.72 -2.13
CA GLY A 248 -3.16 27.41 -0.92
C GLY A 248 -4.14 27.19 0.22
N GLU A 249 -3.64 26.85 1.39
CA GLU A 249 -4.41 26.76 2.62
C GLU A 249 -3.80 27.67 3.67
N ALA A 250 -4.66 28.44 4.38
CA ALA A 250 -4.21 29.30 5.46
C ALA A 250 -5.27 29.40 6.55
N GLU A 251 -4.84 29.47 7.79
CA GLU A 251 -5.70 29.64 8.95
C GLU A 251 -5.32 30.92 9.70
N ILE A 252 -6.36 31.70 10.10
CA ILE A 252 -6.21 32.88 10.94
C ILE A 252 -7.13 32.74 12.13
N SER A 253 -6.57 32.76 13.34
CA SER A 253 -7.32 32.67 14.59
C SER A 253 -7.48 34.04 15.24
N TYR A 254 -8.70 34.31 15.74
CA TYR A 254 -9.02 35.52 16.50
C TYR A 254 -9.50 35.15 17.90
N ALA A 255 -9.01 35.86 18.90
CA ALA A 255 -9.42 35.71 20.29
C ALA A 255 -9.83 37.04 20.93
N GLY A 256 -10.53 37.02 22.08
CA GLY A 256 -10.93 38.18 22.83
C GLY A 256 -12.24 38.83 22.32
N PRO A 257 -12.54 40.05 22.77
CA PRO A 257 -13.79 40.74 22.41
C PRO A 257 -13.99 40.85 20.90
N ASN A 258 -15.21 40.59 20.43
CA ASN A 258 -15.61 40.68 19.02
C ASN A 258 -14.86 39.73 18.06
N ALA A 259 -14.25 38.64 18.56
CA ALA A 259 -13.44 37.70 17.76
C ALA A 259 -14.21 37.18 16.54
N LEU A 260 -15.48 36.80 16.71
CA LEU A 260 -16.32 36.28 15.61
C LEU A 260 -16.48 37.29 14.46
N ALA A 261 -16.78 38.54 14.79
CA ALA A 261 -16.96 39.56 13.76
C ALA A 261 -15.64 39.89 13.03
N ARG A 262 -14.53 39.90 13.78
CA ARG A 262 -13.17 40.08 13.16
C ARG A 262 -12.80 38.91 12.26
N ALA A 263 -13.10 37.68 12.67
CA ALA A 263 -12.86 36.52 11.82
C ALA A 263 -13.68 36.54 10.52
N LYS A 264 -14.96 36.93 10.62
CA LYS A 264 -15.82 37.12 9.42
C LYS A 264 -15.27 38.17 8.49
N LEU A 265 -14.91 39.37 9.03
CA LEU A 265 -14.33 40.45 8.24
C LEU A 265 -13.03 40.00 7.55
N ALA A 266 -12.15 39.24 8.23
CA ALA A 266 -10.95 38.72 7.62
C ALA A 266 -11.25 37.76 6.45
N GLY A 267 -12.24 36.90 6.59
CA GLY A 267 -12.72 36.03 5.51
C GLY A 267 -13.26 36.83 4.31
N GLU A 268 -14.05 37.85 4.55
CA GLU A 268 -14.58 38.74 3.50
C GLU A 268 -13.44 39.45 2.75
N VAL A 269 -12.49 40.02 3.48
CA VAL A 269 -11.33 40.70 2.90
C VAL A 269 -10.46 39.76 2.06
N ILE A 270 -10.20 38.54 2.54
CA ILE A 270 -9.43 37.56 1.81
C ILE A 270 -10.17 37.12 0.55
N SER A 271 -11.47 36.84 0.64
CA SER A 271 -12.28 36.44 -0.50
C SER A 271 -12.29 37.51 -1.60
N GLU A 272 -12.45 38.78 -1.22
CA GLU A 272 -12.42 39.89 -2.14
C GLU A 272 -11.01 40.06 -2.78
N ARG A 273 -9.96 39.89 -2.00
CA ARG A 273 -8.57 39.94 -2.53
C ARG A 273 -8.29 38.81 -3.52
N ILE A 274 -8.79 37.60 -3.27
CA ILE A 274 -8.66 36.47 -4.21
C ILE A 274 -9.35 36.81 -5.53
N GLN A 275 -10.57 37.38 -5.48
CA GLN A 275 -11.29 37.82 -6.68
C GLN A 275 -10.56 38.93 -7.46
N ILE A 276 -10.07 39.95 -6.74
CA ILE A 276 -9.32 41.06 -7.35
C ILE A 276 -8.06 40.55 -8.07
N LEU A 277 -7.40 39.53 -7.54
CA LEU A 277 -6.22 38.92 -8.12
C LEU A 277 -6.53 37.92 -9.25
N GLY A 278 -7.81 37.61 -9.51
CA GLY A 278 -8.23 36.63 -10.52
C GLY A 278 -7.85 35.21 -10.16
N LEU A 279 -7.67 34.91 -8.89
CA LEU A 279 -7.44 33.56 -8.39
C LEU A 279 -8.79 32.85 -8.15
N GLN A 280 -8.81 31.53 -8.37
CA GLN A 280 -9.99 30.68 -8.14
C GLN A 280 -9.78 29.74 -6.98
#